data_ca352b9afe5a6fddbf5bd4068511d554
#
_entry.id   ca352b9afe5a6fddbf5bd4068511d554
#
_cell.length_a   1.000
_cell.length_b   1.000
_cell.length_c   1.000
_cell.angle_alpha   90.00
_cell.angle_beta   90.00
_cell.angle_gamma   90.00
#
_symmetry.space_group_name_H-M   'P 1'
#
loop_
_entity.id
_entity.type
_entity.pdbx_description
1 polymer ?
#
loop_
_entity_poly.entity_id
_entity_poly.type
_entity_poly.pdbx_seq_one_letter_code
_entity_poly.pdbx_strand_id
1 'polypeptide(L)'
;TKGEINEGEFYPCIVAHTDTVHKIDTINIHEEQLKDSKGNLSLSLKAYNDLGGPTGIGGDDKCGVFACLQLLEVFDVIKVALFVTEEVGCLGSKEADPEFFSNVGYAIQFDAPHDYMVTEYCYGVKVFETDSEFESKAKKVLSEGMLSEPQYMQHPYTDVWQLRKKFDFSCINFSIGYHNYHTPNEYVVVHEVFAGMNTGKKLIEELGNQKYEFIHRSQLYNF
;
A
#
# COMPACT_ATOMS: atom_id res chain seq x y z
N THR A 1 -3.01 -1.77 16.75
CA THR A 1 -1.70 -1.39 17.32
C THR A 1 -1.08 -2.61 17.99
N LYS A 2 0.20 -2.84 17.78
CA LYS A 2 1.02 -3.85 18.47
C LYS A 2 2.22 -3.14 19.12
N GLY A 3 2.55 -3.55 20.35
CA GLY A 3 3.68 -3.03 21.14
C GLY A 3 3.50 -1.61 21.67
N GLU A 4 4.53 -1.18 22.36
CA GLU A 4 4.62 0.17 22.95
C GLU A 4 5.86 0.88 22.41
N ILE A 5 5.78 2.19 22.24
CA ILE A 5 6.90 3.04 21.83
C ILE A 5 7.54 3.72 23.05
N ASN A 6 8.83 4.02 22.97
CA ASN A 6 9.52 4.80 23.97
C ASN A 6 9.19 6.30 23.80
N GLU A 7 9.56 7.10 24.79
CA GLU A 7 9.44 8.57 24.70
C GLU A 7 10.25 9.10 23.51
N GLY A 8 9.61 9.88 22.64
CA GLY A 8 10.20 10.43 21.44
C GLY A 8 10.17 9.52 20.21
N GLU A 9 9.69 8.28 20.34
CA GLU A 9 9.47 7.39 19.19
C GLU A 9 8.06 7.53 18.61
N PHE A 10 7.90 7.03 17.38
CA PHE A 10 6.64 7.01 16.64
C PHE A 10 6.40 5.65 16.02
N TYR A 11 5.13 5.27 15.87
CA TYR A 11 4.79 4.02 15.22
C TYR A 11 4.98 4.12 13.69
N PRO A 12 5.62 3.10 13.06
CA PRO A 12 5.36 2.81 11.66
C PRO A 12 3.88 2.42 11.52
N CYS A 13 3.21 2.92 10.47
CA CYS A 13 1.85 2.53 10.16
C CYS A 13 1.78 1.89 8.77
N ILE A 14 1.20 0.70 8.68
CA ILE A 14 0.91 0.06 7.40
C ILE A 14 -0.59 0.09 7.12
N VAL A 15 -0.92 0.28 5.85
CA VAL A 15 -2.28 0.61 5.39
C VAL A 15 -2.68 -0.31 4.24
N ALA A 16 -3.93 -0.74 4.25
CA ALA A 16 -4.60 -1.43 3.16
C ALA A 16 -6.10 -1.15 3.25
N HIS A 17 -6.88 -1.52 2.22
CA HIS A 17 -8.34 -1.48 2.29
C HIS A 17 -8.97 -2.86 2.14
N THR A 18 -10.20 -3.01 2.64
CA THR A 18 -10.88 -4.31 2.73
C THR A 18 -12.04 -4.47 1.76
N ASP A 19 -12.50 -3.38 1.18
CA ASP A 19 -13.53 -3.40 0.15
C ASP A 19 -12.93 -3.71 -1.24
N THR A 20 -13.78 -4.00 -2.19
CA THR A 20 -13.43 -4.26 -3.60
C THR A 20 -14.61 -3.88 -4.48
N VAL A 21 -14.35 -3.52 -5.73
CA VAL A 21 -15.39 -3.23 -6.73
C VAL A 21 -16.18 -4.47 -7.14
N HIS A 22 -15.66 -5.67 -6.87
CA HIS A 22 -16.28 -6.91 -7.33
C HIS A 22 -17.48 -7.32 -6.46
N LYS A 23 -18.60 -7.64 -7.09
CA LYS A 23 -19.73 -8.31 -6.43
C LYS A 23 -19.45 -9.81 -6.41
N ILE A 24 -19.01 -10.30 -5.25
CA ILE A 24 -18.58 -11.68 -5.10
C ILE A 24 -19.63 -12.46 -4.33
N ASP A 25 -20.42 -13.28 -5.02
CA ASP A 25 -21.34 -14.22 -4.37
C ASP A 25 -20.62 -15.56 -4.09
N THR A 26 -19.89 -16.08 -5.06
CA THR A 26 -19.05 -17.29 -4.93
C THR A 26 -17.78 -17.12 -5.75
N ILE A 27 -16.64 -17.50 -5.16
CA ILE A 27 -15.34 -17.48 -5.85
C ILE A 27 -14.69 -18.85 -5.77
N ASN A 28 -14.32 -19.38 -6.94
CA ASN A 28 -13.44 -20.54 -7.08
C ASN A 28 -12.05 -20.03 -7.48
N ILE A 29 -11.07 -20.15 -6.59
CA ILE A 29 -9.71 -19.73 -6.87
C ILE A 29 -8.98 -20.79 -7.67
N HIS A 30 -8.38 -20.40 -8.77
CA HIS A 30 -7.59 -21.26 -9.64
C HIS A 30 -6.13 -20.76 -9.67
N GLU A 31 -5.22 -21.73 -9.57
CA GLU A 31 -3.79 -21.51 -9.77
C GLU A 31 -3.46 -21.66 -11.25
N GLU A 32 -2.79 -20.68 -11.82
CA GLU A 32 -2.32 -20.70 -13.20
C GLU A 32 -0.83 -20.36 -13.28
N GLN A 33 -0.15 -20.90 -14.29
CA GLN A 33 1.22 -20.54 -14.60
C GLN A 33 1.22 -19.43 -15.65
N LEU A 34 1.70 -18.26 -15.28
CA LEU A 34 1.96 -17.16 -16.20
C LEU A 34 3.41 -17.22 -16.69
N LYS A 35 3.60 -16.94 -17.96
CA LYS A 35 4.92 -16.84 -18.58
C LYS A 35 5.22 -15.38 -18.88
N ASP A 36 6.29 -14.86 -18.31
CA ASP A 36 6.74 -13.50 -18.58
C ASP A 36 7.36 -13.38 -20.00
N SER A 37 7.70 -12.17 -20.41
CA SER A 37 8.32 -11.90 -21.71
C SER A 37 9.69 -12.55 -21.89
N LYS A 38 10.37 -12.95 -20.81
CA LYS A 38 11.65 -13.65 -20.77
C LYS A 38 11.51 -15.16 -20.71
N GLY A 39 10.25 -15.67 -20.59
CA GLY A 39 9.94 -17.08 -20.53
C GLY A 39 9.96 -17.68 -19.12
N ASN A 40 10.13 -16.91 -18.06
CA ASN A 40 10.05 -17.38 -16.69
C ASN A 40 8.58 -17.68 -16.32
N LEU A 41 8.37 -18.74 -15.55
CA LEU A 41 7.06 -19.12 -15.06
C LEU A 41 6.82 -18.53 -13.67
N SER A 42 5.64 -17.95 -13.49
CA SER A 42 5.17 -17.38 -12.24
C SER A 42 3.80 -17.94 -11.87
N LEU A 43 3.62 -18.28 -10.60
CA LEU A 43 2.30 -18.68 -10.08
C LEU A 43 1.40 -17.46 -10.01
N SER A 44 0.23 -17.57 -10.61
CA SER A 44 -0.85 -16.59 -10.50
C SER A 44 -2.12 -17.21 -9.95
N LEU A 45 -2.92 -16.37 -9.29
CA LEU A 45 -4.24 -16.73 -8.78
C LEU A 45 -5.30 -15.94 -9.53
N LYS A 46 -6.35 -16.63 -9.97
CA LYS A 46 -7.55 -16.04 -10.59
C LYS A 46 -8.81 -16.55 -9.93
N ALA A 47 -9.89 -15.80 -10.05
CA ALA A 47 -11.19 -16.18 -9.52
C ALA A 47 -12.21 -16.41 -10.63
N TYR A 48 -13.03 -17.44 -10.45
CA TYR A 48 -14.10 -17.82 -11.34
C TYR A 48 -15.39 -18.07 -10.54
N ASN A 49 -16.55 -17.78 -11.15
CA ASN A 49 -17.85 -18.14 -10.58
C ASN A 49 -18.18 -19.62 -10.83
N ASP A 50 -19.28 -20.10 -10.27
CA ASP A 50 -19.71 -21.50 -10.41
C ASP A 50 -20.04 -21.91 -11.85
N LEU A 51 -20.24 -20.96 -12.77
CA LEU A 51 -20.47 -21.20 -14.20
C LEU A 51 -19.16 -21.17 -15.01
N GLY A 52 -18.01 -21.00 -14.35
CA GLY A 52 -16.69 -20.92 -14.98
C GLY A 52 -16.36 -19.57 -15.64
N GLY A 53 -17.14 -18.54 -15.42
CA GLY A 53 -16.85 -17.18 -15.86
C GLY A 53 -15.89 -16.47 -14.90
N PRO A 54 -14.95 -15.60 -15.38
CA PRO A 54 -14.08 -14.83 -14.51
C PRO A 54 -14.87 -13.81 -13.68
N THR A 55 -14.48 -13.59 -12.43
CA THR A 55 -15.21 -12.72 -11.49
C THR A 55 -14.38 -11.61 -10.87
N GLY A 56 -13.08 -11.53 -11.19
CA GLY A 56 -12.13 -10.76 -10.40
C GLY A 56 -11.84 -11.42 -9.04
N ILE A 57 -10.62 -11.32 -8.58
CA ILE A 57 -10.18 -11.96 -7.33
C ILE A 57 -10.22 -11.00 -6.13
N GLY A 58 -10.29 -9.68 -6.41
CA GLY A 58 -10.15 -8.62 -5.40
C GLY A 58 -8.73 -8.60 -4.82
N GLY A 59 -7.73 -8.78 -5.67
CA GLY A 59 -6.32 -8.59 -5.34
C GLY A 59 -6.07 -7.17 -4.88
N ASP A 60 -6.78 -6.24 -5.47
CA ASP A 60 -7.05 -4.88 -5.04
C ASP A 60 -8.15 -4.90 -3.94
N ASP A 61 -7.86 -4.74 -2.63
CA ASP A 61 -6.52 -4.70 -2.03
C ASP A 61 -6.28 -5.84 -1.02
N LYS A 62 -6.81 -7.04 -1.30
CA LYS A 62 -6.56 -8.22 -0.43
C LYS A 62 -5.07 -8.58 -0.36
N CYS A 63 -4.29 -8.22 -1.39
CA CYS A 63 -2.84 -8.39 -1.38
C CYS A 63 -2.19 -7.49 -0.32
N GLY A 64 -2.61 -6.24 -0.22
CA GLY A 64 -2.18 -5.32 0.83
C GLY A 64 -2.64 -5.75 2.22
N VAL A 65 -3.89 -6.22 2.35
CA VAL A 65 -4.38 -6.81 3.62
C VAL A 65 -3.50 -7.98 4.05
N PHE A 66 -3.17 -8.89 3.13
CA PHE A 66 -2.26 -10.01 3.40
C PHE A 66 -0.89 -9.52 3.88
N ALA A 67 -0.28 -8.55 3.18
CA ALA A 67 1.00 -7.97 3.57
C ALA A 67 0.93 -7.33 4.96
N CYS A 68 -0.12 -6.56 5.25
CA CYS A 68 -0.34 -5.96 6.57
C CYS A 68 -0.43 -7.01 7.68
N LEU A 69 -1.17 -8.10 7.48
CA LEU A 69 -1.29 -9.17 8.48
C LEU A 69 0.04 -9.89 8.71
N GLN A 70 0.80 -10.19 7.65
CA GLN A 70 2.11 -10.82 7.78
C GLN A 70 3.12 -9.93 8.49
N LEU A 71 3.16 -8.63 8.17
CA LEU A 71 4.07 -7.68 8.81
C LEU A 71 3.69 -7.42 10.27
N LEU A 72 2.41 -7.47 10.61
CA LEU A 72 1.93 -7.40 12.00
C LEU A 72 2.50 -8.56 12.84
N GLU A 73 2.68 -9.76 12.27
CA GLU A 73 3.31 -10.87 12.98
C GLU A 73 4.82 -10.67 13.17
N VAL A 74 5.49 -10.02 12.21
CA VAL A 74 6.96 -9.87 12.17
C VAL A 74 7.45 -8.74 13.11
N PHE A 75 6.76 -7.61 13.14
CA PHE A 75 7.19 -6.45 13.91
C PHE A 75 6.56 -6.42 15.31
N ASP A 76 7.36 -6.12 16.32
CA ASP A 76 6.88 -5.98 17.71
C ASP A 76 6.21 -4.63 17.97
N VAL A 77 6.59 -3.59 17.20
CA VAL A 77 6.05 -2.23 17.32
C VAL A 77 5.55 -1.78 15.96
N ILE A 78 4.23 -1.73 15.78
CA ILE A 78 3.60 -1.35 14.51
C ILE A 78 2.12 -1.00 14.69
N LYS A 79 1.61 -0.11 13.86
CA LYS A 79 0.16 0.11 13.67
C LYS A 79 -0.29 -0.41 12.31
N VAL A 80 -1.50 -0.97 12.29
CA VAL A 80 -2.17 -1.39 11.05
C VAL A 80 -3.49 -0.65 10.96
N ALA A 81 -3.73 0.02 9.84
CA ALA A 81 -5.01 0.63 9.50
C ALA A 81 -5.60 -0.08 8.28
N LEU A 82 -6.72 -0.76 8.48
CA LEU A 82 -7.48 -1.40 7.39
C LEU A 82 -8.73 -0.56 7.15
N PHE A 83 -8.76 0.14 6.03
CA PHE A 83 -9.87 1.02 5.69
C PHE A 83 -10.98 0.28 4.94
N VAL A 84 -12.13 0.91 4.88
CA VAL A 84 -13.31 0.50 4.11
C VAL A 84 -13.71 1.64 3.18
N THR A 85 -14.46 1.32 2.13
CA THR A 85 -14.95 2.32 1.18
C THR A 85 -13.84 3.15 0.50
N GLU A 86 -12.68 2.51 0.25
CA GLU A 86 -11.62 3.09 -0.56
C GLU A 86 -12.12 3.27 -2.00
N GLU A 87 -12.68 2.23 -2.57
CA GLU A 87 -13.17 2.11 -3.94
C GLU A 87 -14.28 3.13 -4.34
N VAL A 88 -14.86 3.79 -3.36
CA VAL A 88 -15.86 4.86 -3.57
C VAL A 88 -15.38 6.23 -3.09
N GLY A 89 -14.06 6.44 -3.10
CA GLY A 89 -13.41 7.72 -2.86
C GLY A 89 -12.74 7.86 -1.50
N CYS A 90 -12.15 6.78 -0.97
CA CYS A 90 -11.36 6.76 0.26
C CYS A 90 -12.12 7.33 1.48
N LEU A 91 -13.43 6.98 1.59
CA LEU A 91 -14.28 7.56 2.64
C LEU A 91 -13.84 7.13 4.04
N GLY A 92 -13.38 5.87 4.20
CA GLY A 92 -12.91 5.37 5.48
C GLY A 92 -11.67 6.12 5.97
N SER A 93 -10.68 6.32 5.13
CA SER A 93 -9.46 7.05 5.51
C SER A 93 -9.70 8.56 5.68
N LYS A 94 -10.68 9.13 4.99
CA LYS A 94 -11.13 10.51 5.23
C LYS A 94 -11.62 10.71 6.65
N GLU A 95 -12.28 9.69 7.23
CA GLU A 95 -12.78 9.69 8.61
C GLU A 95 -11.78 9.08 9.61
N ALA A 96 -10.51 8.87 9.19
CA ALA A 96 -9.47 8.30 10.04
C ALA A 96 -9.39 8.97 11.43
N ASP A 97 -9.34 8.16 12.48
CA ASP A 97 -9.35 8.64 13.87
C ASP A 97 -8.05 9.40 14.21
N PRO A 98 -8.13 10.69 14.57
CA PRO A 98 -6.96 11.48 14.94
C PRO A 98 -6.20 10.92 16.16
N GLU A 99 -6.89 10.28 17.11
CA GLU A 99 -6.25 9.69 18.27
C GLU A 99 -5.38 8.50 17.89
N PHE A 100 -5.90 7.62 16.99
CA PHE A 100 -5.12 6.51 16.47
C PHE A 100 -3.85 6.97 15.75
N PHE A 101 -3.92 8.05 14.96
CA PHE A 101 -2.80 8.54 14.15
C PHE A 101 -1.89 9.55 14.87
N SER A 102 -2.20 9.98 16.11
CA SER A 102 -1.47 11.04 16.83
C SER A 102 0.02 10.76 17.04
N ASN A 103 0.40 9.50 17.12
CA ASN A 103 1.79 9.05 17.32
C ASN A 103 2.29 8.15 16.17
N VAL A 104 1.73 8.32 14.97
CA VAL A 104 2.24 7.71 13.75
C VAL A 104 3.34 8.59 13.16
N GLY A 105 4.46 8.01 12.82
CA GLY A 105 5.61 8.69 12.24
C GLY A 105 5.58 8.77 10.71
N TYR A 106 4.99 7.77 10.06
CA TYR A 106 4.79 7.66 8.61
C TYR A 106 3.80 6.54 8.28
N ALA A 107 3.28 6.53 7.05
CA ALA A 107 2.40 5.46 6.60
C ALA A 107 2.89 4.83 5.28
N ILE A 108 2.77 3.50 5.20
CA ILE A 108 3.08 2.69 4.02
C ILE A 108 1.81 1.96 3.60
N GLN A 109 1.35 2.16 2.36
CA GLN A 109 0.22 1.45 1.76
C GLN A 109 0.71 0.50 0.67
N PHE A 110 0.04 -0.64 0.51
CA PHE A 110 0.34 -1.67 -0.48
C PHE A 110 -0.81 -1.77 -1.50
N ASP A 111 -1.11 -0.65 -2.14
CA ASP A 111 -2.29 -0.50 -2.98
C ASP A 111 -1.93 0.17 -4.32
N ALA A 112 -1.06 -0.52 -5.08
CA ALA A 112 -0.79 -0.18 -6.46
C ALA A 112 -0.61 -1.47 -7.28
N PRO A 113 -1.10 -1.51 -8.54
CA PRO A 113 -1.00 -2.69 -9.39
C PRO A 113 0.44 -2.95 -9.84
N HIS A 114 0.65 -4.15 -10.43
CA HIS A 114 1.93 -4.57 -11.00
C HIS A 114 3.05 -4.76 -9.96
N ASP A 115 4.31 -4.60 -10.38
CA ASP A 115 5.53 -4.80 -9.59
C ASP A 115 6.49 -3.60 -9.63
N TYR A 116 6.04 -2.45 -10.21
CA TYR A 116 6.91 -1.29 -10.47
C TYR A 116 6.32 0.07 -10.09
N MET A 117 5.03 0.17 -9.78
CA MET A 117 4.40 1.46 -9.53
C MET A 117 4.67 1.97 -8.12
N VAL A 118 4.98 3.26 -8.03
CA VAL A 118 5.09 4.01 -6.77
C VAL A 118 4.26 5.27 -6.90
N THR A 119 3.35 5.49 -5.96
CA THR A 119 2.52 6.70 -5.92
C THR A 119 3.37 7.86 -5.43
N GLU A 120 3.66 8.82 -6.29
CA GLU A 120 4.29 10.08 -5.91
C GLU A 120 3.25 11.18 -5.70
N TYR A 121 2.19 11.17 -6.51
CA TYR A 121 1.11 12.16 -6.45
C TYR A 121 -0.26 11.49 -6.48
N CYS A 122 -1.21 12.08 -5.73
CA CYS A 122 -2.64 11.85 -5.87
C CYS A 122 -3.33 13.20 -6.12
N TYR A 123 -4.06 13.35 -7.23
CA TYR A 123 -4.71 14.62 -7.60
C TYR A 123 -3.78 15.84 -7.50
N GLY A 124 -2.53 15.70 -7.95
CA GLY A 124 -1.55 16.78 -7.88
C GLY A 124 -1.00 17.07 -6.47
N VAL A 125 -1.39 16.27 -5.48
CA VAL A 125 -0.88 16.37 -4.10
C VAL A 125 0.19 15.31 -3.90
N LYS A 126 1.41 15.73 -3.55
CA LYS A 126 2.52 14.81 -3.25
C LYS A 126 2.26 14.10 -1.92
N VAL A 127 2.56 12.80 -1.85
CA VAL A 127 2.28 11.99 -0.65
C VAL A 127 3.41 11.98 0.37
N PHE A 128 4.62 12.39 -0.01
CA PHE A 128 5.78 12.55 0.88
C PHE A 128 6.49 13.88 0.60
N GLU A 129 7.29 14.37 1.54
CA GLU A 129 8.04 15.63 1.40
C GLU A 129 9.19 15.49 0.42
N THR A 130 9.35 16.46 -0.48
CA THR A 130 10.42 16.50 -1.50
C THR A 130 11.78 16.79 -0.86
N ASP A 131 12.83 16.17 -1.37
CA ASP A 131 14.22 16.31 -0.91
C ASP A 131 14.39 15.99 0.59
N SER A 132 13.48 15.17 1.13
CA SER A 132 13.48 14.75 2.53
C SER A 132 14.31 13.48 2.76
N GLU A 133 14.65 13.25 4.02
CA GLU A 133 15.26 11.98 4.44
C GLU A 133 14.35 10.79 4.15
N PHE A 134 13.00 10.95 4.32
CA PHE A 134 12.02 9.93 3.97
C PHE A 134 12.11 9.55 2.50
N GLU A 135 12.07 10.54 1.60
CA GLU A 135 12.15 10.30 0.15
C GLU A 135 13.44 9.58 -0.23
N SER A 136 14.58 10.02 0.33
CA SER A 136 15.89 9.43 0.05
C SER A 136 15.98 7.97 0.47
N LYS A 137 15.56 7.66 1.70
CA LYS A 137 15.54 6.28 2.23
C LYS A 137 14.54 5.41 1.48
N ALA A 138 13.32 5.92 1.23
CA ALA A 138 12.29 5.18 0.53
C ALA A 138 12.71 4.84 -0.91
N LYS A 139 13.25 5.81 -1.66
CA LYS A 139 13.75 5.57 -3.04
C LYS A 139 14.85 4.52 -3.10
N LYS A 140 15.79 4.55 -2.15
CA LYS A 140 16.85 3.54 -2.04
C LYS A 140 16.25 2.16 -1.84
N VAL A 141 15.39 1.98 -0.83
CA VAL A 141 14.80 0.67 -0.52
C VAL A 141 13.93 0.15 -1.66
N LEU A 142 13.12 1.02 -2.28
CA LEU A 142 12.27 0.64 -3.41
C LEU A 142 13.09 0.18 -4.61
N SER A 143 14.18 0.89 -4.95
CA SER A 143 15.07 0.49 -6.07
C SER A 143 15.78 -0.83 -5.84
N GLU A 144 16.04 -1.21 -4.59
CA GLU A 144 16.68 -2.48 -4.22
C GLU A 144 15.69 -3.62 -3.98
N GLY A 145 14.43 -3.30 -3.66
CA GLY A 145 13.43 -4.27 -3.19
C GLY A 145 12.37 -4.65 -4.21
N MET A 146 11.96 -3.74 -5.09
CA MET A 146 10.97 -4.01 -6.13
C MET A 146 11.56 -4.88 -7.23
N LEU A 147 10.73 -5.70 -7.88
CA LEU A 147 11.19 -6.62 -8.94
C LEU A 147 11.53 -5.91 -10.25
N SER A 148 10.83 -4.84 -10.54
CA SER A 148 11.09 -3.95 -11.67
C SER A 148 11.51 -2.58 -11.20
N GLU A 149 12.16 -1.79 -12.08
CA GLU A 149 12.58 -0.43 -11.77
C GLU A 149 11.40 0.43 -11.34
N PRO A 150 11.43 1.07 -10.16
CA PRO A 150 10.33 1.86 -9.64
C PRO A 150 9.94 3.01 -10.56
N GLN A 151 8.67 3.11 -10.90
CA GLN A 151 8.10 4.21 -11.66
C GLN A 151 7.26 5.09 -10.75
N TYR A 152 7.72 6.30 -10.50
CA TYR A 152 7.05 7.31 -9.69
C TYR A 152 5.99 8.02 -10.51
N MET A 153 4.73 7.88 -10.12
CA MET A 153 3.61 8.34 -10.94
C MET A 153 2.46 8.90 -10.12
N GLN A 154 1.52 9.49 -10.82
CA GLN A 154 0.27 9.92 -10.24
C GLN A 154 -0.70 8.74 -10.16
N HIS A 155 -1.26 8.51 -8.98
CA HIS A 155 -2.35 7.58 -8.74
C HIS A 155 -3.67 8.34 -8.57
N PRO A 156 -4.81 7.84 -9.05
CA PRO A 156 -6.09 8.58 -8.94
C PRO A 156 -6.60 8.68 -7.51
N TYR A 157 -6.67 7.56 -6.78
CA TYR A 157 -7.11 7.47 -5.40
C TYR A 157 -6.19 6.53 -4.63
N THR A 158 -6.03 6.78 -3.34
CA THR A 158 -5.41 5.87 -2.36
C THR A 158 -5.62 6.45 -0.96
N ASP A 159 -5.77 5.63 0.05
CA ASP A 159 -6.01 6.05 1.43
C ASP A 159 -4.91 6.96 1.98
N VAL A 160 -3.64 6.72 1.60
CA VAL A 160 -2.54 7.60 2.03
C VAL A 160 -2.66 9.04 1.55
N TRP A 161 -3.41 9.29 0.46
CA TRP A 161 -3.75 10.65 0.05
C TRP A 161 -4.62 11.37 1.10
N GLN A 162 -5.60 10.68 1.68
CA GLN A 162 -6.43 11.26 2.74
C GLN A 162 -5.63 11.42 4.04
N LEU A 163 -4.82 10.41 4.41
CA LEU A 163 -3.97 10.48 5.58
C LEU A 163 -3.00 11.66 5.50
N ARG A 164 -2.33 11.80 4.35
CA ARG A 164 -1.39 12.88 4.10
C ARG A 164 -2.04 14.27 4.14
N LYS A 165 -3.33 14.40 3.76
CA LYS A 165 -4.07 15.67 3.85
C LYS A 165 -4.49 16.01 5.28
N LYS A 166 -4.71 14.98 6.10
CA LYS A 166 -5.25 15.11 7.45
C LYS A 166 -4.16 15.20 8.51
N PHE A 167 -3.02 14.54 8.28
CA PHE A 167 -1.93 14.41 9.23
C PHE A 167 -0.63 15.01 8.69
N ASP A 168 0.35 15.21 9.59
CA ASP A 168 1.63 15.88 9.33
C ASP A 168 2.79 14.90 9.15
N PHE A 169 2.54 13.72 8.59
CA PHE A 169 3.58 12.73 8.30
C PHE A 169 3.61 12.34 6.82
N SER A 170 4.79 11.91 6.38
CA SER A 170 4.99 11.40 5.02
C SER A 170 4.35 10.04 4.83
N CYS A 171 3.83 9.81 3.63
CA CYS A 171 3.22 8.54 3.23
C CYS A 171 3.86 8.00 1.95
N ILE A 172 3.71 6.70 1.71
CA ILE A 172 4.06 6.07 0.44
C ILE A 172 3.06 4.96 0.11
N ASN A 173 2.75 4.79 -1.16
CA ASN A 173 1.98 3.67 -1.69
C ASN A 173 2.73 3.07 -2.87
N PHE A 174 2.80 1.74 -2.96
CA PHE A 174 3.50 1.06 -4.06
C PHE A 174 2.92 -0.33 -4.35
N SER A 175 3.37 -0.90 -5.47
CA SER A 175 2.87 -2.15 -6.06
C SER A 175 2.92 -3.36 -5.13
N ILE A 176 1.87 -4.18 -5.21
CA ILE A 176 1.69 -5.41 -4.44
C ILE A 176 1.29 -6.62 -5.31
N GLY A 177 1.47 -6.58 -6.62
CA GLY A 177 1.36 -7.75 -7.49
C GLY A 177 -0.05 -8.17 -7.90
N TYR A 178 -1.05 -7.31 -7.85
CA TYR A 178 -2.31 -7.50 -8.53
C TYR A 178 -2.30 -6.85 -9.91
N HIS A 179 -3.06 -7.41 -10.84
CA HIS A 179 -3.09 -7.00 -12.24
C HIS A 179 -4.51 -6.98 -12.78
N ASN A 180 -4.77 -6.20 -13.84
CA ASN A 180 -6.08 -6.05 -14.46
C ASN A 180 -7.18 -5.69 -13.44
N TYR A 181 -6.82 -4.91 -12.42
CA TYR A 181 -7.72 -4.49 -11.35
C TYR A 181 -9.00 -3.84 -11.92
N HIS A 182 -10.07 -3.84 -11.14
CA HIS A 182 -11.39 -3.33 -11.52
C HIS A 182 -12.01 -4.04 -12.73
N THR A 183 -11.52 -5.23 -13.10
CA THR A 183 -12.11 -6.04 -14.18
C THR A 183 -12.36 -7.47 -13.71
N PRO A 184 -13.29 -8.20 -14.37
CA PRO A 184 -13.47 -9.62 -14.08
C PRO A 184 -12.22 -10.48 -14.32
N ASN A 185 -11.26 -10.00 -15.11
CA ASN A 185 -10.02 -10.69 -15.42
C ASN A 185 -8.86 -10.32 -14.49
N GLU A 186 -9.14 -9.72 -13.34
CA GLU A 186 -8.16 -9.44 -12.32
C GLU A 186 -7.49 -10.73 -11.86
N TYR A 187 -6.17 -10.65 -11.65
CA TYR A 187 -5.36 -11.75 -11.15
C TYR A 187 -4.23 -11.25 -10.25
N VAL A 188 -3.69 -12.15 -9.45
CA VAL A 188 -2.60 -11.90 -8.53
C VAL A 188 -1.39 -12.73 -8.93
N VAL A 189 -0.20 -12.13 -8.92
CA VAL A 189 1.07 -12.82 -9.16
C VAL A 189 1.76 -13.03 -7.81
N VAL A 190 1.79 -14.27 -7.37
CA VAL A 190 2.16 -14.62 -5.97
C VAL A 190 3.55 -14.12 -5.57
N HIS A 191 4.57 -14.30 -6.43
CA HIS A 191 5.92 -13.85 -6.08
C HIS A 191 6.05 -12.31 -6.03
N GLU A 192 5.23 -11.57 -6.78
CA GLU A 192 5.20 -10.10 -6.74
C GLU A 192 4.60 -9.62 -5.41
N VAL A 193 3.56 -10.32 -4.90
CA VAL A 193 2.99 -10.02 -3.57
C VAL A 193 4.05 -10.18 -2.48
N PHE A 194 4.80 -11.29 -2.50
CA PHE A 194 5.88 -11.49 -1.54
C PHE A 194 7.02 -10.48 -1.70
N ALA A 195 7.34 -10.07 -2.92
CA ALA A 195 8.34 -9.04 -3.16
C ALA A 195 7.91 -7.67 -2.62
N GLY A 196 6.66 -7.27 -2.88
CA GLY A 196 6.08 -6.04 -2.33
C GLY A 196 6.06 -6.05 -0.80
N MET A 197 5.58 -7.13 -0.20
CA MET A 197 5.58 -7.31 1.26
C MET A 197 7.00 -7.22 1.85
N ASN A 198 7.99 -7.90 1.26
CA ASN A 198 9.38 -7.84 1.71
C ASN A 198 9.99 -6.45 1.52
N THR A 199 9.62 -5.73 0.48
CA THR A 199 10.02 -4.32 0.27
C THR A 199 9.44 -3.44 1.37
N GLY A 200 8.17 -3.62 1.73
CA GLY A 200 7.54 -2.94 2.87
C GLY A 200 8.23 -3.23 4.21
N LYS A 201 8.62 -4.50 4.42
CA LYS A 201 9.42 -4.88 5.60
C LYS A 201 10.74 -4.09 5.66
N LYS A 202 11.49 -4.05 4.58
CA LYS A 202 12.76 -3.31 4.49
C LYS A 202 12.55 -1.81 4.68
N LEU A 203 11.44 -1.25 4.18
CA LEU A 203 11.09 0.16 4.40
C LEU A 203 10.91 0.45 5.89
N ILE A 204 10.17 -0.40 6.62
CA ILE A 204 9.96 -0.24 8.06
C ILE A 204 11.30 -0.34 8.80
N GLU A 205 12.16 -1.30 8.45
CA GLU A 205 13.49 -1.48 9.04
C GLU A 205 14.41 -0.27 8.79
N GLU A 206 14.41 0.30 7.58
CA GLU A 206 15.24 1.47 7.21
C GLU A 206 14.71 2.78 7.81
N LEU A 207 13.39 2.94 7.85
CA LEU A 207 12.75 4.15 8.37
C LEU A 207 12.74 4.19 9.91
N GLY A 208 12.59 3.02 10.56
CA GLY A 208 12.58 2.93 12.04
C GLY A 208 11.37 3.58 12.70
N ASN A 209 11.45 3.78 14.02
CA ASN A 209 10.39 4.31 14.86
C ASN A 209 10.49 5.84 15.02
N GLN A 210 10.59 6.57 13.92
CA GLN A 210 10.74 8.03 13.95
C GLN A 210 9.67 8.72 13.10
N LYS A 211 9.49 10.03 13.33
CA LYS A 211 8.56 10.83 12.54
C LYS A 211 9.26 11.43 11.33
N TYR A 212 8.61 11.29 10.18
CA TYR A 212 8.98 11.95 8.93
C TYR A 212 7.90 12.98 8.60
N GLU A 213 8.10 14.20 9.07
CA GLU A 213 7.12 15.26 8.92
C GLU A 213 6.84 15.57 7.45
N PHE A 214 5.59 15.90 7.18
CA PHE A 214 5.15 16.53 5.95
C PHE A 214 4.61 17.92 6.26
N ILE A 215 5.34 18.95 5.80
CA ILE A 215 4.95 20.35 6.06
C ILE A 215 3.91 20.79 5.04
N HIS A 216 2.69 21.05 5.50
CA HIS A 216 1.66 21.68 4.68
C HIS A 216 2.06 23.13 4.36
N ARG A 217 2.50 23.42 3.14
CA ARG A 217 2.94 24.77 2.72
C ARG A 217 1.88 25.85 2.92
N SER A 218 0.58 25.49 2.92
CA SER A 218 -0.49 26.42 3.27
C SER A 218 -0.43 26.93 4.72
N GLN A 219 0.27 26.26 5.62
CA GLN A 219 0.53 26.72 6.99
C GLN A 219 1.70 27.71 7.07
N LEU A 220 2.58 27.77 6.06
CA LEU A 220 3.72 28.70 6.01
C LEU A 220 3.36 30.10 5.52
N TYR A 221 2.17 30.32 4.97
CA TYR A 221 1.73 31.61 4.42
C TYR A 221 0.73 32.35 5.30
N ASN A 222 0.46 31.89 6.52
CA ASN A 222 -0.35 32.60 7.52
C ASN A 222 0.56 33.41 8.45
N PHE A 223 1.23 34.44 7.89
CA PHE A 223 1.88 35.53 8.63
C PHE A 223 1.28 36.85 8.20
#